data_c521e3e24dde325a9b7faa6df3b8c891
#
_entry.id   c521e3e24dde325a9b7faa6df3b8c891
#
_cell.length_a   1.000
_cell.length_b   1.000
_cell.length_c   1.000
_cell.angle_alpha   90.00
_cell.angle_beta   90.00
_cell.angle_gamma   90.00
#
_symmetry.space_group_name_H-M   'P 1'
#
loop_
_entity.id
_entity.type
_entity.pdbx_description
1 polymer ?
#
loop_
_entity_poly.entity_id
_entity_poly.type
_entity_poly.pdbx_seq_one_letter_code
_entity_poly.pdbx_strand_id
1 'polypeptide(L)'
;DVAEKWIAAMPATRLSVLLDEGGPVFCYSVSPQNAEWLKLPLDLQIRHMDAVSSLHTIVAANSDFAENPAQVFAAPLEYARSRGFEAAGTPWGTVLLVEVASVAQIKPYVEVWVPIK
;
A
#
# COMPACT_ATOMS: atom_id res chain seq x y z
N ASP A 1 4.15 -13.47 -17.88
CA ASP A 1 3.76 -12.12 -17.52
C ASP A 1 4.30 -11.79 -16.12
N VAL A 2 4.88 -10.60 -15.97
CA VAL A 2 5.46 -10.14 -14.70
C VAL A 2 4.41 -10.10 -13.60
N ALA A 3 3.24 -9.53 -13.89
CA ALA A 3 2.17 -9.38 -12.91
C ALA A 3 1.67 -10.75 -12.40
N GLU A 4 1.51 -11.71 -13.28
CA GLU A 4 1.06 -13.06 -12.90
C GLU A 4 2.04 -13.73 -11.95
N LYS A 5 3.33 -13.59 -12.20
CA LYS A 5 4.37 -14.19 -11.35
C LYS A 5 4.41 -13.54 -9.97
N TRP A 6 4.20 -12.24 -9.90
CA TRP A 6 4.14 -11.53 -8.63
C TRP A 6 2.89 -11.93 -7.83
N ILE A 7 1.75 -12.06 -8.50
CA ILE A 7 0.51 -12.50 -7.85
C ILE A 7 0.66 -13.93 -7.32
N ALA A 8 1.26 -14.81 -8.11
CA ALA A 8 1.48 -16.20 -7.71
C ALA A 8 2.42 -16.33 -6.52
N ALA A 9 3.24 -15.33 -6.24
CA ALA A 9 4.19 -15.33 -5.13
C ALA A 9 3.57 -14.85 -3.80
N MET A 10 2.29 -14.48 -3.77
CA MET A 10 1.63 -14.07 -2.52
C MET A 10 1.64 -15.22 -1.50
N PRO A 11 1.80 -14.96 -0.19
CA PRO A 11 1.78 -13.63 0.45
C PRO A 11 3.14 -12.95 0.57
N ALA A 12 4.20 -13.48 -0.03
CA ALA A 12 5.51 -12.80 -0.01
C ALA A 12 5.46 -11.48 -0.78
N THR A 13 4.66 -11.40 -1.86
CA THR A 13 4.23 -10.15 -2.46
C THR A 13 2.89 -9.75 -1.86
N ARG A 14 2.61 -8.45 -1.79
CA ARG A 14 1.38 -7.95 -1.18
C ARG A 14 0.68 -6.95 -2.08
N LEU A 15 -0.64 -6.99 -2.09
CA LEU A 15 -1.44 -5.96 -2.73
C LEU A 15 -1.23 -4.65 -1.97
N SER A 16 -0.88 -3.61 -2.70
CA SER A 16 -0.54 -2.31 -2.14
C SER A 16 -1.20 -1.20 -2.93
N VAL A 17 -1.23 -0.01 -2.34
CA VAL A 17 -1.74 1.19 -2.98
C VAL A 17 -0.74 2.32 -2.73
N LEU A 18 -0.46 3.09 -3.79
CA LEU A 18 0.35 4.31 -3.73
C LEU A 18 -0.58 5.51 -3.92
N LEU A 19 -0.40 6.56 -3.14
CA LEU A 19 -1.08 7.82 -3.37
C LEU A 19 -0.16 8.72 -4.19
N ASP A 20 -0.16 8.50 -5.48
CA ASP A 20 0.66 9.26 -6.43
C ASP A 20 0.00 10.59 -6.79
N GLU A 21 0.72 11.46 -7.50
CA GLU A 21 0.20 12.78 -7.90
C GLU A 21 -1.08 12.69 -8.72
N GLY A 22 -1.21 11.67 -9.54
CA GLY A 22 -2.41 11.43 -10.36
C GLY A 22 -3.55 10.73 -9.63
N GLY A 23 -3.37 10.44 -8.34
CA GLY A 23 -4.36 9.72 -7.53
C GLY A 23 -3.87 8.36 -7.06
N PRO A 24 -4.74 7.56 -6.44
CA PRO A 24 -4.34 6.25 -5.93
C PRO A 24 -4.08 5.25 -7.06
N VAL A 25 -3.03 4.45 -6.91
CA VAL A 25 -2.64 3.42 -7.87
C VAL A 25 -2.45 2.11 -7.12
N PHE A 26 -3.14 1.06 -7.55
CA PHE A 26 -2.91 -0.28 -7.03
C PHE A 26 -1.65 -0.88 -7.65
N CYS A 27 -0.92 -1.61 -6.83
CA CYS A 27 0.28 -2.31 -7.25
C CYS A 27 0.52 -3.52 -6.35
N TYR A 28 1.58 -4.26 -6.63
CA TYR A 28 2.07 -5.30 -5.73
C TYR A 28 3.43 -4.87 -5.21
N SER A 29 3.68 -5.12 -3.94
CA SER A 29 4.94 -4.78 -3.31
C SER A 29 5.64 -6.02 -2.75
N VAL A 30 6.94 -5.95 -2.66
CA VAL A 30 7.79 -7.01 -2.12
C VAL A 30 9.05 -6.36 -1.55
N SER A 31 9.60 -6.94 -0.48
CA SER A 31 10.91 -6.51 -0.02
C SER A 31 11.99 -6.90 -1.03
N PRO A 32 13.06 -6.11 -1.19
CA PRO A 32 14.15 -6.49 -2.10
C PRO A 32 14.72 -7.88 -1.82
N GLN A 33 14.83 -8.23 -0.55
CA GLN A 33 15.34 -9.53 -0.11
C GLN A 33 14.44 -10.67 -0.61
N ASN A 34 13.13 -10.54 -0.47
CA ASN A 34 12.19 -11.57 -0.96
C ASN A 34 12.13 -11.62 -2.48
N ALA A 35 12.25 -10.48 -3.15
CA ALA A 35 12.28 -10.42 -4.61
C ALA A 35 13.48 -11.22 -5.16
N GLU A 36 14.65 -11.06 -4.54
CA GLU A 36 15.85 -11.79 -4.91
C GLU A 36 15.70 -13.28 -4.63
N TRP A 37 15.23 -13.62 -3.44
CA TRP A 37 15.06 -15.02 -3.03
C TRP A 37 14.08 -15.78 -3.92
N LEU A 38 12.98 -15.14 -4.29
CA LEU A 38 11.95 -15.71 -5.14
C LEU A 38 12.26 -15.59 -6.63
N LYS A 39 13.35 -14.89 -6.97
CA LYS A 39 13.76 -14.65 -8.37
C LYS A 39 12.62 -14.03 -9.19
N LEU A 40 11.96 -13.03 -8.60
CA LEU A 40 10.87 -12.36 -9.29
C LEU A 40 11.36 -11.55 -10.47
N PRO A 41 10.63 -11.56 -11.58
CA PRO A 41 11.01 -10.76 -12.74
C PRO A 41 10.84 -9.27 -12.45
N LEU A 42 11.81 -8.47 -12.91
CA LEU A 42 11.81 -7.02 -12.76
C LEU A 42 11.80 -6.40 -14.15
N ASP A 43 11.10 -5.29 -14.30
CA ASP A 43 11.07 -4.53 -15.56
C ASP A 43 11.09 -3.02 -15.25
N LEU A 44 10.90 -2.21 -16.32
CA LEU A 44 10.95 -0.74 -16.20
C LEU A 44 9.79 -0.15 -15.38
N GLN A 45 8.75 -0.93 -15.13
CA GLN A 45 7.61 -0.47 -14.32
C GLN A 45 7.82 -0.71 -12.82
N ILE A 46 8.90 -1.36 -12.43
CA ILE A 46 9.22 -1.59 -11.03
C ILE A 46 9.73 -0.29 -10.41
N ARG A 47 9.07 0.14 -9.36
CA ARG A 47 9.48 1.30 -8.58
C ARG A 47 10.18 0.83 -7.31
N HIS A 48 11.36 1.37 -7.07
CA HIS A 48 12.07 1.14 -5.81
C HIS A 48 11.70 2.24 -4.81
N MET A 49 11.34 1.85 -3.59
CA MET A 49 11.01 2.80 -2.53
C MET A 49 11.95 2.60 -1.36
N ASP A 50 12.67 3.66 -0.99
CA ASP A 50 13.61 3.63 0.12
C ASP A 50 12.87 3.74 1.46
N ALA A 51 13.45 3.14 2.48
CA ALA A 51 12.96 3.32 3.85
C ALA A 51 13.25 4.75 4.30
N VAL A 52 12.22 5.46 4.74
CA VAL A 52 12.32 6.83 5.23
C VAL A 52 11.48 6.97 6.50
N SER A 53 11.73 8.02 7.27
CA SER A 53 10.89 8.33 8.42
C SER A 53 9.45 8.51 7.97
N SER A 54 8.54 7.81 8.62
CA SER A 54 7.13 7.81 8.23
C SER A 54 6.22 7.74 9.44
N LEU A 55 5.05 8.34 9.31
CA LEU A 55 3.93 7.99 10.17
C LEU A 55 3.40 6.64 9.70
N HIS A 56 3.15 5.76 10.65
CA HIS A 56 2.71 4.40 10.37
C HIS A 56 1.45 4.09 11.17
N THR A 57 0.45 3.54 10.51
CA THR A 57 -0.80 3.14 11.17
C THR A 57 -1.48 2.02 10.39
N ILE A 58 -2.50 1.44 11.00
CA ILE A 58 -3.35 0.46 10.34
C ILE A 58 -4.75 1.06 10.27
N VAL A 59 -5.32 1.05 9.07
CA VAL A 59 -6.64 1.61 8.79
C VAL A 59 -7.58 0.50 8.39
N ALA A 60 -8.75 0.45 9.03
CA ALA A 60 -9.84 -0.42 8.58
C ALA A 60 -10.57 0.30 7.45
N ALA A 61 -10.47 -0.24 6.24
CA ALA A 61 -11.12 0.34 5.07
C ALA A 61 -12.59 -0.06 4.99
N ASN A 62 -13.36 0.69 4.22
CA ASN A 62 -14.76 0.37 3.94
C ASN A 62 -14.88 -0.66 2.81
N SER A 63 -16.07 -1.18 2.61
CA SER A 63 -16.33 -2.18 1.57
C SER A 63 -16.12 -1.66 0.15
N ASP A 64 -16.08 -0.34 -0.05
CA ASP A 64 -15.81 0.29 -1.35
C ASP A 64 -14.32 0.57 -1.59
N PHE A 65 -13.43 -0.06 -0.85
CA PHE A 65 -11.99 0.17 -0.95
C PHE A 65 -11.46 -0.02 -2.38
N ALA A 66 -11.97 -1.01 -3.11
CA ALA A 66 -11.53 -1.28 -4.48
C ALA A 66 -11.83 -0.11 -5.43
N GLU A 67 -12.94 0.59 -5.22
CA GLU A 67 -13.37 1.72 -6.03
C GLU A 67 -12.83 3.05 -5.49
N ASN A 68 -12.53 3.11 -4.19
CA ASN A 68 -12.04 4.32 -3.53
C ASN A 68 -10.88 3.99 -2.58
N PRO A 69 -9.73 3.57 -3.13
CA PRO A 69 -8.59 3.17 -2.28
C PRO A 69 -7.94 4.35 -1.55
N ALA A 70 -8.10 5.58 -2.02
CA ALA A 70 -7.54 6.76 -1.37
C ALA A 70 -8.10 7.00 0.04
N GLN A 71 -9.24 6.40 0.39
CA GLN A 71 -9.87 6.57 1.69
C GLN A 71 -8.95 6.23 2.86
N VAL A 72 -8.02 5.28 2.67
CA VAL A 72 -7.12 4.83 3.74
C VAL A 72 -6.07 5.87 4.11
N PHE A 73 -5.85 6.88 3.26
CA PHE A 73 -4.88 7.94 3.51
C PHE A 73 -5.48 9.16 4.21
N ALA A 74 -6.80 9.30 4.23
CA ALA A 74 -7.45 10.51 4.73
C ALA A 74 -7.11 10.79 6.20
N ALA A 75 -7.32 9.84 7.08
CA ALA A 75 -7.05 10.03 8.51
C ALA A 75 -5.55 10.17 8.81
N PRO A 76 -4.65 9.33 8.25
CA PRO A 76 -3.21 9.52 8.47
C PRO A 76 -2.69 10.86 7.98
N LEU A 77 -3.14 11.34 6.83
CA LEU A 77 -2.72 12.64 6.29
C LEU A 77 -3.24 13.80 7.17
N GLU A 78 -4.49 13.70 7.62
CA GLU A 78 -5.05 14.71 8.52
C GLU A 78 -4.30 14.74 9.86
N TYR A 79 -3.95 13.58 10.39
CA TYR A 79 -3.15 13.50 11.60
C TYR A 79 -1.79 14.17 11.41
N ALA A 80 -1.10 13.86 10.31
CA ALA A 80 0.19 14.46 9.99
C ALA A 80 0.08 15.98 9.93
N ARG A 81 -0.93 16.48 9.22
CA ARG A 81 -1.18 17.91 9.09
C ARG A 81 -1.44 18.57 10.44
N SER A 82 -2.30 17.97 11.27
CA SER A 82 -2.67 18.51 12.58
C SER A 82 -1.50 18.56 13.56
N ARG A 83 -0.49 17.70 13.38
CA ARG A 83 0.71 17.67 14.22
C ARG A 83 1.87 18.48 13.63
N GLY A 84 1.68 19.14 12.48
CA GLY A 84 2.69 19.97 11.86
C GLY A 84 3.79 19.18 11.14
N PHE A 85 3.57 17.92 10.82
CA PHE A 85 4.54 17.16 10.04
C PHE A 85 4.48 17.56 8.56
N GLU A 86 5.64 17.66 7.94
CA GLU A 86 5.75 17.93 6.51
C GLU A 86 5.82 16.63 5.71
N ALA A 87 5.09 16.59 4.60
CA ALA A 87 5.16 15.47 3.67
C ALA A 87 6.56 15.38 3.04
N ALA A 88 7.09 14.18 2.93
CA ALA A 88 8.45 13.94 2.41
C ALA A 88 8.48 12.93 1.26
N GLY A 89 7.34 12.45 0.80
CA GLY A 89 7.30 11.46 -0.29
C GLY A 89 5.90 10.93 -0.52
N THR A 90 5.82 9.89 -1.32
CA THR A 90 4.55 9.26 -1.69
C THR A 90 4.00 8.42 -0.54
N PRO A 91 2.81 8.71 -0.02
CA PRO A 91 2.14 7.80 0.91
C PRO A 91 1.81 6.47 0.23
N TRP A 92 1.91 5.40 0.98
CA TRP A 92 1.61 4.08 0.45
C TRP A 92 1.05 3.17 1.54
N GLY A 93 0.35 2.13 1.11
CA GLY A 93 -0.25 1.18 2.02
C GLY A 93 -0.21 -0.24 1.47
N THR A 94 -0.24 -1.20 2.38
CA THR A 94 -0.23 -2.63 2.06
C THR A 94 -1.42 -3.29 2.73
N VAL A 95 -2.19 -4.06 1.96
CA VAL A 95 -3.32 -4.82 2.49
C VAL A 95 -2.77 -5.96 3.35
N LEU A 96 -3.10 -5.96 4.64
CA LEU A 96 -2.67 -6.98 5.59
C LEU A 96 -3.59 -8.19 5.56
N LEU A 97 -4.89 -7.94 5.66
CA LEU A 97 -5.90 -8.98 5.68
C LEU A 97 -7.25 -8.39 5.28
N VAL A 98 -8.17 -9.27 4.95
CA VAL A 98 -9.53 -8.89 4.58
C VAL A 98 -10.49 -9.69 5.44
N GLU A 99 -11.36 -8.98 6.16
CA GLU A 99 -12.44 -9.59 6.91
C GLU A 99 -13.68 -9.65 6.01
N VAL A 100 -14.25 -10.84 5.86
CA VAL A 100 -15.44 -11.04 5.02
C VAL A 100 -16.57 -11.50 5.91
N ALA A 101 -17.49 -10.56 6.23
CA ALA A 101 -18.70 -10.87 6.99
C ALA A 101 -19.82 -11.40 6.06
N SER A 102 -19.86 -10.91 4.82
CA SER A 102 -20.76 -11.37 3.77
C SER A 102 -20.21 -10.92 2.42
N VAL A 103 -20.84 -11.36 1.32
CA VAL A 103 -20.43 -10.94 -0.03
C VAL A 103 -20.47 -9.40 -0.18
N ALA A 104 -21.38 -8.74 0.53
CA ALA A 104 -21.53 -7.29 0.48
C ALA A 104 -20.76 -6.55 1.57
N GLN A 105 -20.12 -7.27 2.50
CA GLN A 105 -19.41 -6.67 3.64
C GLN A 105 -17.98 -7.21 3.72
N ILE A 106 -17.13 -6.61 2.93
CA ILE A 106 -15.70 -6.89 2.89
C ILE A 106 -14.99 -5.72 3.57
N LYS A 107 -14.13 -6.02 4.54
CA LYS A 107 -13.41 -5.01 5.29
C LYS A 107 -11.91 -5.26 5.22
N PRO A 108 -11.20 -4.59 4.32
CA PRO A 108 -9.75 -4.68 4.27
C PRO A 108 -9.11 -3.91 5.42
N TYR A 109 -8.02 -4.44 5.96
CA TYR A 109 -7.15 -3.74 6.90
C TYR A 109 -5.86 -3.41 6.17
N VAL A 110 -5.53 -2.12 6.14
CA VAL A 110 -4.41 -1.59 5.34
C VAL A 110 -3.38 -0.97 6.27
N GLU A 111 -2.16 -1.44 6.17
CA GLU A 111 -1.02 -0.84 6.86
C GLU A 111 -0.55 0.33 6.01
N VAL A 112 -0.53 1.53 6.60
CA VAL A 112 -0.30 2.79 5.86
C VAL A 112 0.95 3.48 6.37
N TRP A 113 1.79 3.95 5.46
CA TRP A 113 2.96 4.78 5.74
C TRP A 113 2.82 6.12 5.04
N VAL A 114 3.00 7.19 5.81
CA VAL A 114 3.03 8.56 5.28
C VAL A 114 4.45 9.10 5.52
N PRO A 115 5.29 9.19 4.48
CA PRO A 115 6.64 9.73 4.64
C PRO A 115 6.62 11.16 5.14
N ILE A 116 7.46 11.45 6.11
CA ILE A 116 7.56 12.79 6.74
C ILE A 116 9.02 13.21 6.82
N LYS A 117 9.20 14.52 6.92
CA LYS A 117 10.52 15.09 7.19
C LYS A 117 10.79 15.14 8.68
#